data_c13d334235699495dcb4b35df024de0e
#
_entry.id   c13d334235699495dcb4b35df024de0e
#
_cell.length_a   1.000
_cell.length_b   1.000
_cell.length_c   1.000
_cell.angle_alpha   90.00
_cell.angle_beta   90.00
_cell.angle_gamma   90.00
#
_symmetry.space_group_name_H-M   'P 1'
#
loop_
_entity.id
_entity.type
_entity.pdbx_description
1 polymer ?
#
loop_
_entity_poly.entity_id
_entity_poly.type
_entity_poly.pdbx_seq_one_letter_code
_entity_poly.pdbx_strand_id
1 'polypeptide(L)'
;MSNTVLLIAHTPSANTLALATAAMDSVASHDTGDVGMRCLSPFDVSAKDVSDAASVIIGTTENIGYMAGATKDMFDRCYNDWLDSTAAKPVAIYIRAGLDGTATKNALTSICGGLKWRLIAAPLIVRGSWQDSFCDQVSELCLGVVLGIDSGIY
;
A
#
# COMPACT_ATOMS: atom_id res chain seq x y z
N MET A 1 6.86 19.63 3.87
CA MET A 1 6.80 18.32 3.21
C MET A 1 6.60 17.24 4.24
N SER A 2 5.76 16.30 3.98
CA SER A 2 5.58 15.17 4.88
C SER A 2 6.76 14.21 4.78
N ASN A 3 7.18 13.71 5.92
CA ASN A 3 8.19 12.65 6.03
C ASN A 3 7.55 11.32 6.44
N THR A 4 6.30 11.11 6.05
CA THR A 4 5.56 9.92 6.43
C THR A 4 5.10 9.15 5.20
N VAL A 5 5.41 7.86 5.17
CA VAL A 5 4.82 6.90 4.25
C VAL A 5 3.55 6.35 4.89
N LEU A 6 2.45 6.34 4.15
CA LEU A 6 1.17 5.80 4.62
C LEU A 6 0.97 4.39 4.08
N LEU A 7 0.98 3.41 4.98
CA LEU A 7 0.53 2.05 4.67
C LEU A 7 -0.98 1.96 4.89
N ILE A 8 -1.72 1.71 3.84
CA ILE A 8 -3.16 1.45 3.89
C ILE A 8 -3.35 -0.06 3.75
N ALA A 9 -3.59 -0.73 4.86
CA ALA A 9 -3.63 -2.18 4.89
C ALA A 9 -5.01 -2.71 5.29
N HIS A 10 -5.60 -3.52 4.41
CA HIS A 10 -6.78 -4.30 4.75
C HIS A 10 -6.34 -5.60 5.42
N THR A 11 -6.71 -5.77 6.68
CA THR A 11 -6.23 -6.86 7.53
C THR A 11 -7.38 -7.68 8.14
N PRO A 12 -8.20 -8.36 7.29
CA PRO A 12 -9.39 -9.07 7.76
C PRO A 12 -9.08 -10.40 8.47
N SER A 13 -7.82 -10.84 8.47
CA SER A 13 -7.40 -12.13 9.02
C SER A 13 -6.09 -12.01 9.78
N ALA A 14 -5.77 -13.04 10.59
CA ALA A 14 -4.47 -13.10 11.28
C ALA A 14 -3.29 -13.05 10.30
N ASN A 15 -3.41 -13.68 9.14
CA ASN A 15 -2.36 -13.69 8.12
C ASN A 15 -2.15 -12.31 7.50
N THR A 16 -3.21 -11.63 7.10
CA THR A 16 -3.10 -10.28 6.54
C THR A 16 -2.63 -9.27 7.58
N LEU A 17 -3.02 -9.43 8.84
CA LEU A 17 -2.48 -8.62 9.95
C LEU A 17 -0.99 -8.87 10.12
N ALA A 18 -0.53 -10.11 10.02
CA ALA A 18 0.89 -10.45 10.11
C ALA A 18 1.73 -9.75 9.03
N LEU A 19 1.21 -9.60 7.81
CA LEU A 19 1.88 -8.87 6.72
C LEU A 19 2.11 -7.39 7.11
N ALA A 20 1.05 -6.73 7.56
CA ALA A 20 1.14 -5.31 7.96
C ALA A 20 2.03 -5.12 9.19
N THR A 21 1.92 -5.99 10.19
CA THR A 21 2.74 -5.92 11.40
C THR A 21 4.22 -6.12 11.08
N ALA A 22 4.55 -7.11 10.24
CA ALA A 22 5.93 -7.35 9.82
C ALA A 22 6.53 -6.13 9.10
N ALA A 23 5.76 -5.50 8.22
CA ALA A 23 6.18 -4.28 7.53
C ALA A 23 6.44 -3.13 8.51
N MET A 24 5.53 -2.89 9.44
CA MET A 24 5.69 -1.84 10.45
C MET A 24 6.91 -2.08 11.33
N ASP A 25 7.09 -3.31 11.80
CA ASP A 25 8.23 -3.70 12.65
C ASP A 25 9.56 -3.57 11.87
N SER A 26 9.59 -3.95 10.61
CA SER A 26 10.77 -3.82 9.76
C SER A 26 11.20 -2.37 9.62
N VAL A 27 10.28 -1.47 9.32
CA VAL A 27 10.58 -0.04 9.21
C VAL A 27 11.05 0.52 10.55
N ALA A 28 10.38 0.16 11.65
CA ALA A 28 10.76 0.63 12.99
C ALA A 28 12.14 0.16 13.46
N SER A 29 12.61 -0.98 12.95
CA SER A 29 13.91 -1.58 13.35
C SER A 29 15.08 -1.16 12.46
N HIS A 30 14.86 -0.38 11.41
CA HIS A 30 15.91 0.09 10.52
C HIS A 30 16.12 1.60 10.65
N ASP A 31 17.32 2.03 10.31
CA ASP A 31 17.60 3.48 10.18
C ASP A 31 16.97 3.97 8.87
N THR A 32 15.92 4.75 9.00
CA THR A 32 15.15 5.32 7.89
C THR A 32 15.26 6.85 7.85
N GLY A 33 16.29 7.40 8.48
CA GLY A 33 16.47 8.85 8.57
C GLY A 33 15.29 9.53 9.26
N ASP A 34 14.78 10.58 8.64
CA ASP A 34 13.61 11.32 9.15
C ASP A 34 12.26 10.79 8.63
N VAL A 35 12.26 9.70 7.86
CA VAL A 35 11.04 9.16 7.25
C VAL A 35 10.49 8.04 8.10
N GLY A 36 9.24 8.19 8.53
CA GLY A 36 8.50 7.16 9.25
C GLY A 36 7.40 6.51 8.39
N MET A 37 6.81 5.45 8.92
CA MET A 37 5.63 4.82 8.33
C MET A 37 4.52 4.72 9.36
N ARG A 38 3.29 5.05 8.97
CA ARG A 38 2.08 4.79 9.76
C ARG A 38 1.12 3.92 8.98
N CYS A 39 0.28 3.19 9.68
CA CYS A 39 -0.67 2.26 9.09
C CYS A 39 -2.10 2.65 9.43
N LEU A 40 -2.98 2.64 8.43
CA LEU A 40 -4.42 2.82 8.59
C LEU A 40 -5.17 1.69 7.88
N SER A 41 -6.34 1.34 8.43
CA SER A 41 -7.32 0.56 7.68
C SER A 41 -7.89 1.42 6.55
N PRO A 42 -8.26 0.82 5.39
CA PRO A 42 -8.94 1.57 4.32
C PRO A 42 -10.21 2.29 4.81
N PHE A 43 -10.91 1.73 5.79
CA PHE A 43 -12.10 2.37 6.37
C PHE A 43 -11.81 3.67 7.12
N ASP A 44 -10.59 3.84 7.61
CA ASP A 44 -10.20 4.99 8.42
C ASP A 44 -9.49 6.08 7.61
N VAL A 45 -9.21 5.83 6.33
CA VAL A 45 -8.51 6.77 5.47
C VAL A 45 -9.43 7.92 5.06
N SER A 46 -8.95 9.12 5.26
CA SER A 46 -9.52 10.34 4.69
C SER A 46 -8.70 10.83 3.50
N ALA A 47 -9.28 11.72 2.70
CA ALA A 47 -8.56 12.32 1.58
C ALA A 47 -7.28 13.02 2.04
N LYS A 48 -7.32 13.68 3.21
CA LYS A 48 -6.18 14.40 3.78
C LYS A 48 -5.01 13.47 4.14
N ASP A 49 -5.29 12.25 4.61
CA ASP A 49 -4.23 11.30 4.99
C ASP A 49 -3.30 11.00 3.82
N VAL A 50 -3.86 10.81 2.63
CA VAL A 50 -3.09 10.56 1.42
C VAL A 50 -2.44 11.83 0.88
N SER A 51 -3.16 12.95 0.90
CA SER A 51 -2.60 14.23 0.45
C SER A 51 -1.36 14.62 1.25
N ASP A 52 -1.38 14.39 2.56
CA ASP A 52 -0.27 14.75 3.46
C ASP A 52 0.89 13.74 3.42
N ALA A 53 0.68 12.52 2.96
CA ALA A 53 1.72 11.50 2.92
C ALA A 53 2.75 11.76 1.82
N ALA A 54 4.01 11.44 2.09
CA ALA A 54 5.07 11.49 1.09
C ALA A 54 4.90 10.40 0.03
N SER A 55 4.40 9.23 0.44
CA SER A 55 4.13 8.08 -0.42
C SER A 55 3.02 7.24 0.19
N VAL A 56 2.39 6.42 -0.61
CA VAL A 56 1.33 5.50 -0.19
C VAL A 56 1.70 4.07 -0.55
N ILE A 57 1.45 3.16 0.37
CA ILE A 57 1.52 1.71 0.11
C ILE A 57 0.12 1.15 0.32
N ILE A 58 -0.42 0.46 -0.67
CA ILE A 58 -1.73 -0.16 -0.58
C ILE A 58 -1.55 -1.66 -0.41
N GLY A 59 -1.99 -2.18 0.74
CA GLY A 59 -2.09 -3.61 1.00
C GLY A 59 -3.53 -4.06 1.00
N THR A 60 -3.89 -4.95 0.08
CA THR A 60 -5.26 -5.45 -0.05
C THR A 60 -5.29 -6.95 -0.27
N THR A 61 -6.49 -7.50 -0.33
CA THR A 61 -6.74 -8.91 -0.64
C THR A 61 -7.47 -9.04 -1.97
N GLU A 62 -7.27 -10.17 -2.65
CA GLU A 62 -8.13 -10.56 -3.75
C GLU A 62 -9.39 -11.20 -3.17
N ASN A 63 -10.53 -10.57 -3.39
CA ASN A 63 -11.84 -11.06 -2.98
C ASN A 63 -12.71 -11.23 -4.23
N ILE A 64 -13.10 -12.46 -4.52
CA ILE A 64 -13.99 -12.76 -5.66
C ILE A 64 -13.44 -12.15 -6.97
N GLY A 65 -12.14 -12.31 -7.20
CA GLY A 65 -11.47 -11.84 -8.41
C GLY A 65 -11.27 -10.33 -8.51
N TYR A 66 -11.43 -9.60 -7.39
CA TYR A 66 -11.29 -8.14 -7.34
C TYR A 66 -10.62 -7.72 -6.03
N MET A 67 -10.32 -6.43 -5.87
CA MET A 67 -9.83 -5.93 -4.59
C MET A 67 -10.90 -6.05 -3.50
N ALA A 68 -10.48 -6.07 -2.24
CA ALA A 68 -11.40 -6.03 -1.11
C ALA A 68 -12.35 -4.83 -1.19
N GLY A 69 -13.61 -5.04 -0.79
CA GLY A 69 -14.60 -3.97 -0.76
C GLY A 69 -14.19 -2.78 0.09
N ALA A 70 -13.47 -3.01 1.19
CA ALA A 70 -12.92 -1.94 2.02
C ALA A 70 -11.95 -1.03 1.24
N THR A 71 -11.12 -1.60 0.40
CA THR A 71 -10.17 -0.84 -0.44
C THR A 71 -10.92 -0.04 -1.51
N LYS A 72 -11.91 -0.66 -2.17
CA LYS A 72 -12.73 0.03 -3.16
C LYS A 72 -13.56 1.15 -2.55
N ASP A 73 -14.13 0.93 -1.36
CA ASP A 73 -14.86 1.96 -0.62
C ASP A 73 -14.00 3.21 -0.35
N MET A 74 -12.76 3.01 0.03
CA MET A 74 -11.80 4.11 0.20
C MET A 74 -11.63 4.91 -1.09
N PHE A 75 -11.44 4.24 -2.22
CA PHE A 75 -11.35 4.94 -3.51
C PHE A 75 -12.64 5.67 -3.86
N ASP A 76 -13.79 5.04 -3.66
CA ASP A 76 -15.09 5.67 -3.94
C ASP A 76 -15.31 6.94 -3.09
N ARG A 77 -14.89 6.93 -1.83
CA ARG A 77 -15.03 8.09 -0.92
C ARG A 77 -14.07 9.23 -1.23
N CYS A 78 -12.86 8.93 -1.68
CA CYS A 78 -11.76 9.89 -1.74
C CYS A 78 -11.31 10.24 -3.16
N TYR A 79 -11.70 9.49 -4.18
CA TYR A 79 -11.16 9.61 -5.54
C TYR A 79 -11.24 11.03 -6.09
N ASN A 80 -12.40 11.67 -5.98
CA ASN A 80 -12.60 13.02 -6.52
C ASN A 80 -11.72 14.06 -5.82
N ASP A 81 -11.55 13.93 -4.51
CA ASP A 81 -10.69 14.84 -3.74
C ASP A 81 -9.21 14.65 -4.10
N TRP A 82 -8.82 13.44 -4.49
CA TRP A 82 -7.42 13.14 -4.86
C TRP A 82 -7.06 13.54 -6.29
N LEU A 83 -8.02 13.62 -7.20
CA LEU A 83 -7.78 13.85 -8.64
C LEU A 83 -6.88 15.05 -8.91
N ASP A 84 -7.09 16.16 -8.22
CA ASP A 84 -6.37 17.41 -8.48
C ASP A 84 -5.31 17.72 -7.44
N SER A 85 -5.20 16.92 -6.38
CA SER A 85 -4.33 17.24 -5.24
C SER A 85 -3.18 16.25 -5.03
N THR A 86 -3.20 15.09 -5.69
CA THR A 86 -2.23 14.01 -5.43
C THR A 86 -1.51 13.50 -6.67
N ALA A 87 -1.52 14.26 -7.75
CA ALA A 87 -0.82 13.86 -8.99
C ALA A 87 0.66 13.56 -8.71
N ALA A 88 1.17 12.53 -9.36
CA ALA A 88 2.54 12.02 -9.21
C ALA A 88 2.86 11.43 -7.83
N LYS A 89 1.87 11.21 -6.95
CA LYS A 89 2.08 10.55 -5.67
C LYS A 89 2.78 9.21 -5.88
N PRO A 90 3.93 8.96 -5.25
CA PRO A 90 4.57 7.64 -5.32
C PRO A 90 3.68 6.60 -4.63
N VAL A 91 3.45 5.48 -5.29
CA VAL A 91 2.61 4.40 -4.76
C VAL A 91 3.25 3.03 -4.99
N ALA A 92 3.16 2.16 -3.99
CA ALA A 92 3.46 0.75 -4.10
C ALA A 92 2.25 -0.07 -3.68
N ILE A 93 2.16 -1.31 -4.13
CA ILE A 93 1.00 -2.17 -3.92
C ILE A 93 1.47 -3.58 -3.55
N TYR A 94 0.85 -4.17 -2.51
CA TYR A 94 0.90 -5.61 -2.32
C TYR A 94 -0.50 -6.20 -2.22
N ILE A 95 -0.66 -7.43 -2.70
CA ILE A 95 -1.94 -8.13 -2.78
C ILE A 95 -1.76 -9.53 -2.19
N ARG A 96 -2.59 -9.86 -1.20
CA ARG A 96 -2.72 -11.23 -0.73
C ARG A 96 -3.81 -11.94 -1.55
N ALA A 97 -3.42 -12.91 -2.35
CA ALA A 97 -4.33 -13.63 -3.23
C ALA A 97 -4.31 -15.14 -2.93
N GLY A 98 -5.49 -15.75 -2.89
CA GLY A 98 -5.60 -17.20 -2.81
C GLY A 98 -5.22 -17.90 -4.12
N LEU A 99 -5.48 -17.27 -5.24
CA LEU A 99 -5.19 -17.78 -6.58
C LEU A 99 -4.21 -16.85 -7.30
N ASP A 100 -4.69 -16.16 -8.33
CA ASP A 100 -3.81 -15.44 -9.26
C ASP A 100 -3.51 -13.99 -8.86
N GLY A 101 -4.51 -13.25 -8.41
CA GLY A 101 -4.37 -11.85 -8.03
C GLY A 101 -4.21 -10.85 -9.19
N THR A 102 -4.12 -11.31 -10.43
CA THR A 102 -3.86 -10.45 -11.59
C THR A 102 -4.99 -9.47 -11.85
N ALA A 103 -6.24 -9.87 -11.70
CA ALA A 103 -7.39 -8.97 -11.89
C ALA A 103 -7.37 -7.84 -10.85
N THR A 104 -7.05 -8.14 -9.60
CA THR A 104 -6.90 -7.15 -8.54
C THR A 104 -5.76 -6.18 -8.83
N LYS A 105 -4.61 -6.71 -9.25
CA LYS A 105 -3.47 -5.89 -9.69
C LYS A 105 -3.86 -4.92 -10.80
N ASN A 106 -4.54 -5.41 -11.83
CA ASN A 106 -4.94 -4.59 -12.97
C ASN A 106 -5.95 -3.51 -12.56
N ALA A 107 -6.91 -3.84 -11.71
CA ALA A 107 -7.90 -2.89 -11.20
C ALA A 107 -7.23 -1.76 -10.40
N LEU A 108 -6.34 -2.09 -9.47
CA LEU A 108 -5.60 -1.09 -8.69
C LEU A 108 -4.69 -0.23 -9.57
N THR A 109 -3.97 -0.83 -10.50
CA THR A 109 -3.10 -0.11 -11.43
C THR A 109 -3.91 0.87 -12.27
N SER A 110 -5.10 0.47 -12.74
CA SER A 110 -6.01 1.33 -13.49
C SER A 110 -6.48 2.54 -12.66
N ILE A 111 -6.88 2.31 -11.41
CA ILE A 111 -7.33 3.40 -10.51
C ILE A 111 -6.17 4.37 -10.23
N CYS A 112 -5.00 3.85 -9.90
CA CYS A 112 -3.81 4.68 -9.66
C CYS A 112 -3.43 5.49 -10.92
N GLY A 113 -3.56 4.88 -12.10
CA GLY A 113 -3.33 5.57 -13.37
C GLY A 113 -4.30 6.73 -13.59
N GLY A 114 -5.57 6.52 -13.26
CA GLY A 114 -6.59 7.57 -13.32
C GLY A 114 -6.29 8.74 -12.37
N LEU A 115 -5.72 8.46 -11.21
CA LEU A 115 -5.27 9.47 -10.24
C LEU A 115 -3.92 10.10 -10.61
N LYS A 116 -3.27 9.62 -11.66
CA LYS A 116 -1.90 10.00 -12.04
C LYS A 116 -0.88 9.72 -10.94
N TRP A 117 -1.13 8.72 -10.12
CA TRP A 117 -0.16 8.24 -9.17
C TRP A 117 0.93 7.44 -9.88
N ARG A 118 2.12 7.50 -9.35
CA ARG A 118 3.30 6.88 -9.98
C ARG A 118 3.66 5.58 -9.26
N LEU A 119 3.49 4.44 -9.92
CA LEU A 119 3.97 3.17 -9.39
C LEU A 119 5.51 3.19 -9.31
N ILE A 120 6.05 3.00 -8.12
CA ILE A 120 7.49 3.03 -7.87
C ILE A 120 8.11 1.64 -7.75
N ALA A 121 7.28 0.61 -7.78
CA ALA A 121 7.68 -0.79 -7.82
C ALA A 121 6.61 -1.61 -8.55
N ALA A 122 6.97 -2.75 -9.10
CA ALA A 122 5.98 -3.69 -9.62
C ALA A 122 5.06 -4.14 -8.47
N PRO A 123 3.73 -4.21 -8.68
CA PRO A 123 2.83 -4.72 -7.66
C PRO A 123 3.24 -6.13 -7.21
N LEU A 124 3.35 -6.30 -5.90
CA LEU A 124 3.71 -7.57 -5.28
C LEU A 124 2.45 -8.40 -5.04
N ILE A 125 2.38 -9.59 -5.62
CA ILE A 125 1.30 -10.54 -5.33
C ILE A 125 1.90 -11.69 -4.53
N VAL A 126 1.44 -11.86 -3.29
CA VAL A 126 1.75 -13.04 -2.47
C VAL A 126 0.56 -13.99 -2.55
N ARG A 127 0.74 -15.07 -3.30
CA ARG A 127 -0.37 -15.94 -3.75
C ARG A 127 -0.27 -17.37 -3.25
N GLY A 128 -1.41 -18.03 -3.22
CA GLY A 128 -1.53 -19.44 -2.89
C GLY A 128 -1.56 -19.71 -1.39
N SER A 129 -1.16 -20.91 -0.99
CA SER A 129 -1.10 -21.29 0.42
C SER A 129 -0.19 -20.36 1.20
N TRP A 130 -0.55 -20.07 2.45
CA TRP A 130 0.23 -19.18 3.30
C TRP A 130 1.67 -19.68 3.45
N GLN A 131 2.60 -18.75 3.35
CA GLN A 131 4.03 -18.96 3.62
C GLN A 131 4.55 -17.83 4.48
N ASP A 132 5.37 -18.15 5.47
CA ASP A 132 5.96 -17.12 6.36
C ASP A 132 6.85 -16.13 5.59
N SER A 133 7.43 -16.55 4.48
CA SER A 133 8.21 -15.68 3.58
C SER A 133 7.39 -14.55 2.97
N PHE A 134 6.06 -14.60 2.97
CA PHE A 134 5.22 -13.50 2.54
C PHE A 134 5.43 -12.25 3.40
N CYS A 135 5.63 -12.43 4.70
CA CYS A 135 5.96 -11.32 5.60
C CYS A 135 7.29 -10.66 5.21
N ASP A 136 8.30 -11.43 4.86
CA ASP A 136 9.59 -10.90 4.42
C ASP A 136 9.46 -10.11 3.11
N GLN A 137 8.69 -10.62 2.15
CA GLN A 137 8.47 -9.95 0.87
C GLN A 137 7.75 -8.61 1.04
N VAL A 138 6.69 -8.58 1.85
CA VAL A 138 5.95 -7.34 2.12
C VAL A 138 6.81 -6.35 2.91
N SER A 139 7.57 -6.83 3.88
CA SER A 139 8.51 -5.99 4.66
C SER A 139 9.58 -5.36 3.78
N GLU A 140 10.16 -6.13 2.87
CA GLU A 140 11.16 -5.62 1.91
C GLU A 140 10.56 -4.54 1.00
N LEU A 141 9.35 -4.75 0.49
CA LEU A 141 8.67 -3.74 -0.31
C LEU A 141 8.47 -2.44 0.47
N CYS A 142 7.92 -2.54 1.67
CA CYS A 142 7.61 -1.35 2.48
C CYS A 142 8.88 -0.63 2.94
N LEU A 143 9.88 -1.35 3.40
CA LEU A 143 11.16 -0.76 3.77
C LEU A 143 11.82 -0.07 2.57
N GLY A 144 11.79 -0.71 1.40
CA GLY A 144 12.33 -0.14 0.16
C GLY A 144 11.67 1.18 -0.21
N VAL A 145 10.35 1.30 -0.04
CA VAL A 145 9.63 2.55 -0.25
C VAL A 145 10.10 3.63 0.72
N VAL A 146 10.17 3.32 2.01
CA VAL A 146 10.58 4.29 3.04
C VAL A 146 12.00 4.78 2.79
N LEU A 147 12.94 3.86 2.52
CA LEU A 147 14.33 4.22 2.22
C LEU A 147 14.45 5.01 0.91
N GLY A 148 13.62 4.72 -0.09
CA GLY A 148 13.60 5.46 -1.34
C GLY A 148 13.11 6.90 -1.16
N ILE A 149 12.14 7.12 -0.29
CA ILE A 149 11.68 8.47 0.07
C ILE A 149 12.78 9.22 0.84
N ASP A 150 13.40 8.57 1.82
CA ASP A 150 14.49 9.17 2.59
C ASP A 150 15.68 9.57 1.70
N SER A 151 16.01 8.72 0.73
CA SER A 151 17.12 8.95 -0.21
C SER A 151 16.78 9.93 -1.34
N GLY A 152 15.53 10.36 -1.47
CA GLY A 152 15.10 11.24 -2.56
C GLY A 152 15.06 10.56 -3.93
N ILE A 153 14.92 9.23 -3.98
CA ILE A 153 14.81 8.46 -5.23
C ILE A 153 13.39 8.58 -5.81
N TYR A 154 12.39 8.73 -4.97
CA TYR A 154 10.98 8.80 -5.36
C TYR A 154 10.39 10.19 -5.20
#